data_0142d3160c065950c4d468bc49c1f44d
#
_entry.id   0142d3160c065950c4d468bc49c1f44d
#
_cell.length_a   1.000
_cell.length_b   1.000
_cell.length_c   1.000
_cell.angle_alpha   90.00
_cell.angle_beta   90.00
_cell.angle_gamma   90.00
#
_symmetry.space_group_name_H-M   'P 1'
#
loop_
_entity.id
_entity.type
_entity.pdbx_description
1 polymer ?
#
loop_
_entity_poly.entity_id
_entity_poly.type
_entity_poly.pdbx_seq_one_letter_code
_entity_poly.pdbx_strand_id
1 'polypeptide(L)'
;MMNKMYFYGCMGILAASAMLSSCSSDDDNNGGGNPSNVVYHWTTNGGLKACDQILFGTDDKENANGTQIGNGDQEFVFTGKQTLKKGTYLLKGWVYIADGAELTIEPGTIIKGDKQTKAALIAERGGKLIAKGTATEPIVFTSEEAAGSRKPGDWGGIILCGKAKNNQTDMQIEGGPRTHHGGSDDADNSGALSYVRIEFAGYPFQKDKEINGLTFGSVGSGTQIDHVQVSYSNDDSFEWFGGTVNCKYLVAYKGWDDDFDTDNGFSGKVQYGLSLRDSKIADTSQSNGFESDNCADGATGDPRTTATFSNITFVGPKVLDDKFQNTTDYITAGAYNPNNGSALGKFQAAMQIRRSSNLNCINSVALGWPIGLIIDGEKGETVQNSKDKKFKLQNIYFAGMDAIGSDANKIYGDYLYDAAQKKDIDKNQKSYSNTFFFSEPSNKYFDSWTSLVGADGYTPIAGSPLLGAASFAGWTGFDAVTYIGAFDGSNNWMSGWTNFDPQNTKY
;
A
#
# COMPACT_ATOMS: atom_id res chain seq x y z
N MET A 1 2.96 -5.75 52.92
CA MET A 1 3.69 -4.56 53.37
C MET A 1 3.84 -3.63 52.16
N MET A 2 3.02 -2.72 52.23
CA MET A 2 3.09 -1.26 52.01
C MET A 2 3.55 -0.78 50.61
N ASN A 3 2.54 -0.29 49.93
CA ASN A 3 2.56 0.64 48.78
C ASN A 3 3.46 1.87 49.01
N LYS A 4 4.11 2.32 47.93
CA LYS A 4 4.39 3.75 47.76
C LYS A 4 4.02 4.17 46.35
N MET A 5 2.91 4.85 46.25
CA MET A 5 2.44 5.69 45.17
C MET A 5 3.26 7.00 45.21
N TYR A 6 3.87 7.38 44.10
CA TYR A 6 4.38 8.75 43.91
C TYR A 6 3.51 9.50 42.92
N PHE A 7 2.77 10.46 43.46
CA PHE A 7 2.14 11.56 42.72
C PHE A 7 3.21 12.60 42.40
N TYR A 8 3.37 12.97 41.14
CA TYR A 8 3.98 14.25 40.79
C TYR A 8 2.92 15.13 40.13
N GLY A 9 2.51 16.12 40.88
CA GLY A 9 1.73 17.24 40.37
C GLY A 9 2.65 18.20 39.60
N CYS A 10 2.35 18.49 38.35
CA CYS A 10 2.90 19.63 37.65
C CYS A 10 1.95 20.81 37.79
N MET A 11 2.38 21.82 38.52
CA MET A 11 1.78 23.15 38.54
C MET A 11 1.98 23.85 37.20
N GLY A 12 0.88 24.23 36.54
CA GLY A 12 0.91 25.06 35.37
C GLY A 12 1.29 26.49 35.66
N ILE A 13 2.22 27.01 34.90
CA ILE A 13 2.44 28.45 34.80
C ILE A 13 1.90 28.89 33.44
N LEU A 14 0.76 29.56 33.44
CA LEU A 14 0.28 30.32 32.30
C LEU A 14 1.21 31.53 32.10
N ALA A 15 1.97 31.52 31.04
CA ALA A 15 2.55 32.74 30.50
C ALA A 15 1.82 33.09 29.18
N ALA A 16 0.87 34.00 29.26
CA ALA A 16 0.24 34.59 28.11
C ALA A 16 1.24 35.56 27.45
N SER A 17 1.87 35.13 26.35
CA SER A 17 2.55 36.08 25.45
C SER A 17 1.64 36.32 24.25
N ALA A 18 0.96 37.48 24.28
CA ALA A 18 0.28 38.02 23.12
C ALA A 18 1.36 38.42 22.10
N MET A 19 1.50 37.68 21.02
CA MET A 19 2.17 38.14 19.82
C MET A 19 1.14 38.76 18.91
N LEU A 20 1.20 40.07 18.83
CA LEU A 20 0.56 40.88 17.81
C LEU A 20 1.21 40.54 16.47
N SER A 21 0.51 39.83 15.61
CA SER A 21 0.86 39.76 14.20
C SER A 21 0.38 41.04 13.53
N SER A 22 1.32 41.92 13.16
CA SER A 22 1.03 43.05 12.30
C SER A 22 0.84 42.56 10.87
N CYS A 23 -0.37 42.69 10.35
CA CYS A 23 -0.58 42.75 8.92
C CYS A 23 0.00 44.07 8.42
N SER A 24 1.12 44.05 7.73
CA SER A 24 1.53 45.18 6.88
C SER A 24 1.19 44.82 5.44
N SER A 25 0.16 45.46 4.92
CA SER A 25 -0.01 45.67 3.49
C SER A 25 0.98 46.76 3.09
N ASP A 26 2.01 46.42 2.37
CA ASP A 26 2.75 47.41 1.57
C ASP A 26 3.00 46.80 0.19
N ASP A 27 2.29 47.35 -0.78
CA ASP A 27 2.66 47.33 -2.18
C ASP A 27 3.98 48.11 -2.32
N ASP A 28 5.03 47.44 -2.74
CA ASP A 28 6.07 48.11 -3.51
C ASP A 28 6.84 47.09 -4.39
N ASN A 29 6.73 47.38 -5.68
CA ASN A 29 7.52 46.83 -6.77
C ASN A 29 9.02 47.08 -6.53
N ASN A 30 9.81 46.01 -6.41
CA ASN A 30 11.09 46.00 -7.12
C ASN A 30 11.74 44.63 -7.16
N GLY A 31 12.26 44.27 -8.33
CA GLY A 31 12.74 42.96 -8.71
C GLY A 31 13.90 42.40 -7.90
N GLY A 32 13.87 41.11 -7.74
CA GLY A 32 14.89 40.27 -7.12
C GLY A 32 14.29 39.26 -6.14
N GLY A 33 13.17 38.62 -6.49
CA GLY A 33 12.46 37.73 -5.60
C GLY A 33 13.17 36.39 -5.40
N ASN A 34 13.45 36.08 -4.16
CA ASN A 34 13.73 34.76 -3.67
C ASN A 34 12.47 33.88 -3.90
N PRO A 35 12.56 32.66 -4.43
CA PRO A 35 11.37 31.91 -4.79
C PRO A 35 10.57 31.50 -3.56
N SER A 36 9.35 31.84 -3.66
CA SER A 36 8.11 31.47 -3.01
C SER A 36 8.18 30.57 -1.78
N ASN A 37 8.13 31.19 -0.63
CA ASN A 37 7.66 30.51 0.58
C ASN A 37 6.17 30.25 0.45
N VAL A 38 5.70 29.05 0.80
CA VAL A 38 4.29 28.81 1.07
C VAL A 38 3.89 29.65 2.26
N VAL A 39 2.94 30.55 2.06
CA VAL A 39 2.39 31.36 3.13
C VAL A 39 1.08 30.69 3.56
N TYR A 40 1.01 30.32 4.82
CA TYR A 40 -0.18 29.70 5.39
C TYR A 40 -1.03 30.75 6.09
N HIS A 41 -2.33 30.71 5.81
CA HIS A 41 -3.30 31.43 6.64
C HIS A 41 -3.73 30.48 7.77
N TRP A 42 -3.32 30.82 8.99
CA TRP A 42 -3.57 29.99 10.16
C TRP A 42 -4.89 30.32 10.81
N THR A 43 -5.70 29.31 11.05
CA THR A 43 -6.90 29.38 11.86
C THR A 43 -6.85 28.28 12.93
N THR A 44 -7.90 28.13 13.71
CA THR A 44 -8.05 27.03 14.67
C THR A 44 -9.27 26.20 14.32
N ASN A 45 -9.06 24.90 14.09
CA ASN A 45 -10.10 23.93 13.84
C ASN A 45 -10.04 22.86 14.95
N GLY A 46 -11.08 22.82 15.83
CA GLY A 46 -11.11 21.85 16.93
C GLY A 46 -9.95 21.95 17.92
N GLY A 47 -9.33 23.13 18.06
CA GLY A 47 -8.14 23.32 18.90
C GLY A 47 -6.80 23.06 18.23
N LEU A 48 -6.81 22.60 16.97
CA LEU A 48 -5.62 22.33 16.19
C LEU A 48 -5.28 23.50 15.26
N LYS A 49 -4.01 23.66 14.95
CA LYS A 49 -3.58 24.59 13.89
C LYS A 49 -4.15 24.11 12.56
N ALA A 50 -4.81 25.01 11.83
CA ALA A 50 -5.43 24.71 10.55
C ALA A 50 -5.01 25.72 9.49
N CYS A 51 -4.89 25.28 8.24
CA CYS A 51 -4.67 26.11 7.08
C CYS A 51 -5.94 26.11 6.21
N ASP A 52 -6.52 27.29 5.98
CA ASP A 52 -7.69 27.47 5.11
C ASP A 52 -7.30 28.05 3.74
N GLN A 53 -6.05 28.45 3.56
CA GLN A 53 -5.53 28.99 2.31
C GLN A 53 -4.03 28.70 2.15
N ILE A 54 -3.63 28.28 0.94
CA ILE A 54 -2.25 28.20 0.52
C ILE A 54 -1.99 29.38 -0.41
N LEU A 55 -1.00 30.22 -0.06
CA LEU A 55 -0.54 31.33 -0.90
C LEU A 55 0.80 30.93 -1.52
N PHE A 56 0.88 31.01 -2.84
CA PHE A 56 2.12 30.77 -3.58
C PHE A 56 2.75 32.09 -3.97
N GLY A 57 4.08 32.16 -3.91
CA GLY A 57 4.83 33.26 -4.50
C GLY A 57 4.75 33.24 -6.04
N THR A 58 5.17 34.31 -6.66
CA THR A 58 5.02 34.55 -8.11
C THR A 58 6.05 33.80 -8.99
N ASP A 59 7.03 33.13 -8.41
CA ASP A 59 8.08 32.43 -9.14
C ASP A 59 7.85 30.92 -9.16
N ASP A 60 7.47 30.40 -10.34
CA ASP A 60 7.30 28.96 -10.62
C ASP A 60 8.63 28.20 -10.77
N LYS A 61 9.75 28.73 -10.30
CA LYS A 61 11.06 28.09 -10.43
C LYS A 61 11.28 27.07 -9.34
N GLU A 62 11.74 25.87 -9.75
CA GLU A 62 12.27 24.87 -8.82
C GLU A 62 13.27 25.54 -7.85
N ASN A 63 12.91 25.56 -6.60
CA ASN A 63 13.81 25.99 -5.55
C ASN A 63 14.44 24.74 -4.93
N ALA A 64 15.75 24.73 -4.78
CA ALA A 64 16.49 23.64 -4.14
C ALA A 64 15.98 23.33 -2.71
N ASN A 65 15.31 24.25 -2.07
CA ASN A 65 14.69 24.09 -0.76
C ASN A 65 13.19 23.82 -0.81
N GLY A 66 12.59 23.75 -2.01
CA GLY A 66 11.19 23.48 -2.24
C GLY A 66 10.22 24.43 -1.55
N THR A 67 8.95 24.36 -1.92
CA THR A 67 7.87 25.01 -1.17
C THR A 67 7.41 24.07 -0.06
N GLN A 68 7.41 24.50 1.20
CA GLN A 68 7.11 23.64 2.33
C GLN A 68 5.61 23.49 2.55
N ILE A 69 5.14 22.25 2.72
CA ILE A 69 3.80 21.89 3.14
C ILE A 69 3.88 21.31 4.55
N GLY A 70 3.09 21.85 5.47
CA GLY A 70 3.21 21.49 6.88
C GLY A 70 4.29 22.29 7.60
N ASN A 71 4.35 22.17 8.92
CA ASN A 71 5.23 22.95 9.78
C ASN A 71 6.22 22.08 10.59
N GLY A 72 6.25 20.77 10.29
CA GLY A 72 7.13 19.82 10.96
C GLY A 72 6.57 19.20 12.24
N ASP A 73 5.38 19.61 12.71
CA ASP A 73 4.67 18.92 13.77
C ASP A 73 3.71 17.83 13.20
N GLN A 74 3.00 17.14 14.08
CA GLN A 74 2.05 16.09 13.70
C GLN A 74 0.58 16.57 13.77
N GLU A 75 0.35 17.86 13.62
CA GLU A 75 -0.95 18.50 13.89
C GLU A 75 -1.33 19.55 12.83
N PHE A 76 -0.65 19.56 11.69
CA PHE A 76 -0.97 20.51 10.62
C PHE A 76 -2.25 20.08 9.89
N VAL A 77 -3.22 20.99 9.73
CA VAL A 77 -4.52 20.66 9.15
C VAL A 77 -4.89 21.62 8.02
N PHE A 78 -5.17 21.08 6.84
CA PHE A 78 -5.84 21.80 5.77
C PHE A 78 -7.35 21.80 5.97
N THR A 79 -7.97 22.97 5.77
CA THR A 79 -9.43 23.14 5.73
C THR A 79 -9.84 23.80 4.41
N GLY A 80 -11.14 23.69 4.07
CA GLY A 80 -11.65 24.24 2.82
C GLY A 80 -11.10 23.55 1.57
N LYS A 81 -11.13 24.25 0.44
CA LYS A 81 -10.63 23.73 -0.84
C LYS A 81 -9.31 24.40 -1.20
N GLN A 82 -8.28 23.61 -1.33
CA GLN A 82 -6.91 24.05 -1.59
C GLN A 82 -6.37 23.39 -2.86
N THR A 83 -5.48 24.09 -3.58
CA THR A 83 -4.81 23.55 -4.76
C THR A 83 -3.30 23.78 -4.69
N LEU A 84 -2.53 22.69 -4.74
CA LEU A 84 -1.09 22.75 -4.99
C LEU A 84 -0.86 22.84 -6.50
N LYS A 85 -0.31 23.97 -6.94
CA LYS A 85 0.12 24.19 -8.32
C LYS A 85 1.28 23.26 -8.67
N LYS A 86 1.48 23.00 -9.97
CA LYS A 86 2.64 22.25 -10.43
C LYS A 86 3.94 22.85 -9.89
N GLY A 87 4.75 22.03 -9.23
CA GLY A 87 6.02 22.44 -8.61
C GLY A 87 6.61 21.33 -7.77
N THR A 88 7.73 21.62 -7.11
CA THR A 88 8.39 20.73 -6.16
C THR A 88 8.17 21.23 -4.74
N TYR A 89 7.66 20.36 -3.87
CA TYR A 89 7.28 20.69 -2.49
C TYR A 89 8.00 19.80 -1.50
N LEU A 90 8.26 20.33 -0.29
CA LEU A 90 8.74 19.58 0.86
C LEU A 90 7.58 19.39 1.84
N LEU A 91 7.16 18.14 2.03
CA LEU A 91 6.16 17.77 3.03
C LEU A 91 6.86 17.58 4.38
N LYS A 92 6.44 18.31 5.42
CA LYS A 92 7.04 18.27 6.76
C LYS A 92 6.00 18.00 7.83
N GLY A 93 6.26 16.99 8.67
CA GLY A 93 5.35 16.54 9.71
C GLY A 93 4.14 15.80 9.15
N TRP A 94 3.14 15.60 9.96
CA TRP A 94 1.88 14.99 9.54
C TRP A 94 0.91 16.07 9.10
N VAL A 95 0.45 15.94 7.87
CA VAL A 95 -0.42 16.91 7.21
C VAL A 95 -1.78 16.27 6.98
N TYR A 96 -2.80 16.78 7.66
CA TYR A 96 -4.16 16.31 7.62
C TYR A 96 -5.02 17.13 6.68
N ILE A 97 -5.85 16.48 5.87
CA ILE A 97 -6.93 17.08 5.10
C ILE A 97 -8.21 16.84 5.91
N ALA A 98 -8.77 17.89 6.53
CA ALA A 98 -9.87 17.78 7.48
C ALA A 98 -11.17 17.28 6.84
N ASP A 99 -12.12 16.84 7.67
CA ASP A 99 -13.51 16.54 7.23
C ASP A 99 -14.11 17.73 6.46
N GLY A 100 -14.65 17.46 5.28
CA GLY A 100 -15.18 18.46 4.35
C GLY A 100 -14.15 19.27 3.58
N ALA A 101 -12.86 19.10 3.85
CA ALA A 101 -11.79 19.75 3.09
C ALA A 101 -11.40 18.95 1.84
N GLU A 102 -10.78 19.66 0.88
CA GLU A 102 -10.32 19.09 -0.39
C GLU A 102 -8.95 19.66 -0.75
N LEU A 103 -7.95 18.79 -0.91
CA LEU A 103 -6.64 19.15 -1.41
C LEU A 103 -6.47 18.61 -2.83
N THR A 104 -6.38 19.51 -3.80
CA THR A 104 -6.11 19.16 -5.21
C THR A 104 -4.63 19.38 -5.51
N ILE A 105 -4.01 18.45 -6.21
CA ILE A 105 -2.60 18.52 -6.64
C ILE A 105 -2.57 18.47 -8.16
N GLU A 106 -1.93 19.47 -8.79
CA GLU A 106 -1.83 19.57 -10.26
C GLU A 106 -0.86 18.51 -10.83
N PRO A 107 -1.10 18.05 -12.08
CA PRO A 107 -0.23 17.10 -12.78
C PRO A 107 1.23 17.56 -12.83
N GLY A 108 2.16 16.60 -12.73
CA GLY A 108 3.60 16.83 -12.76
C GLY A 108 4.19 17.42 -11.48
N THR A 109 3.40 17.52 -10.41
CA THR A 109 3.87 17.97 -9.09
C THR A 109 4.71 16.88 -8.42
N ILE A 110 5.79 17.31 -7.76
CA ILE A 110 6.68 16.47 -6.97
C ILE A 110 6.57 16.87 -5.49
N ILE A 111 6.31 15.90 -4.63
CA ILE A 111 6.22 16.11 -3.17
C ILE A 111 7.26 15.23 -2.51
N LYS A 112 8.21 15.85 -1.83
CA LYS A 112 9.31 15.20 -1.11
C LYS A 112 8.99 15.11 0.37
N GLY A 113 8.90 13.90 0.91
CA GLY A 113 8.66 13.68 2.34
C GLY A 113 9.94 13.90 3.16
N ASP A 114 9.86 14.77 4.15
CA ASP A 114 10.94 15.06 5.11
C ASP A 114 11.12 13.86 6.05
N LYS A 115 12.32 13.30 6.04
CA LYS A 115 12.67 12.12 6.83
C LYS A 115 12.72 12.42 8.34
N GLN A 116 13.21 13.59 8.72
CA GLN A 116 13.41 13.92 10.14
C GLN A 116 12.08 14.08 10.87
N THR A 117 11.09 14.65 10.20
CA THR A 117 9.74 14.82 10.74
C THR A 117 8.81 13.64 10.46
N LYS A 118 9.32 12.59 9.74
CA LYS A 118 8.53 11.40 9.39
C LYS A 118 7.24 11.79 8.67
N ALA A 119 7.39 12.62 7.66
CA ALA A 119 6.27 13.27 6.98
C ALA A 119 5.22 12.26 6.49
N ALA A 120 3.93 12.61 6.63
CA ALA A 120 2.82 11.82 6.08
C ALA A 120 1.70 12.75 5.60
N LEU A 121 0.98 12.33 4.56
CA LEU A 121 -0.20 13.03 4.05
C LEU A 121 -1.46 12.20 4.34
N ILE A 122 -2.38 12.76 5.10
CA ILE A 122 -3.50 12.02 5.69
C ILE A 122 -4.81 12.72 5.34
N ALA A 123 -5.66 12.08 4.54
CA ALA A 123 -7.05 12.51 4.41
C ALA A 123 -7.86 11.94 5.56
N GLU A 124 -8.35 12.80 6.45
CA GLU A 124 -9.23 12.40 7.55
C GLU A 124 -10.59 11.93 7.01
N ARG A 125 -11.35 11.23 7.81
CA ARG A 125 -12.70 10.76 7.46
C ARG A 125 -13.58 11.90 6.97
N GLY A 126 -13.85 11.93 5.65
CA GLY A 126 -14.58 13.01 4.96
C GLY A 126 -13.71 14.08 4.32
N GLY A 127 -12.40 14.05 4.53
CA GLY A 127 -11.43 14.81 3.76
C GLY A 127 -11.17 14.17 2.39
N LYS A 128 -10.72 14.96 1.41
CA LYS A 128 -10.47 14.48 0.04
C LYS A 128 -9.08 14.87 -0.46
N LEU A 129 -8.33 13.88 -0.92
CA LEU A 129 -7.11 14.09 -1.69
C LEU A 129 -7.41 13.87 -3.19
N ILE A 130 -7.19 14.88 -4.01
CA ILE A 130 -7.36 14.80 -5.46
C ILE A 130 -5.98 14.98 -6.11
N ALA A 131 -5.33 13.88 -6.42
CA ALA A 131 -4.04 13.83 -7.11
C ALA A 131 -4.22 13.12 -8.46
N LYS A 132 -4.57 13.89 -9.49
CA LYS A 132 -4.76 13.40 -10.85
C LYS A 132 -3.63 13.87 -11.75
N GLY A 133 -2.61 13.05 -11.89
CA GLY A 133 -1.56 13.22 -12.90
C GLY A 133 -2.03 12.76 -14.29
N THR A 134 -1.08 12.64 -15.20
CA THR A 134 -1.25 12.07 -16.54
C THR A 134 -0.11 11.10 -16.83
N ALA A 135 -0.21 10.32 -17.91
CA ALA A 135 0.87 9.43 -18.31
C ALA A 135 2.19 10.16 -18.60
N THR A 136 2.15 11.42 -19.01
CA THR A 136 3.33 12.24 -19.30
C THR A 136 3.72 13.17 -18.14
N GLU A 137 2.82 13.43 -17.22
CA GLU A 137 3.00 14.30 -16.04
C GLU A 137 2.43 13.63 -14.79
N PRO A 138 3.02 12.50 -14.35
CA PRO A 138 2.58 11.85 -13.11
C PRO A 138 2.86 12.75 -11.91
N ILE A 139 2.05 12.62 -10.87
CA ILE A 139 2.32 13.22 -9.57
C ILE A 139 3.22 12.26 -8.79
N VAL A 140 4.29 12.79 -8.19
CA VAL A 140 5.29 11.97 -7.50
C VAL A 140 5.39 12.38 -6.04
N PHE A 141 5.18 11.40 -5.16
CA PHE A 141 5.52 11.50 -3.74
C PHE A 141 6.76 10.64 -3.51
N THR A 142 7.83 11.21 -2.97
CA THR A 142 9.12 10.53 -2.84
C THR A 142 9.87 11.00 -1.60
N SER A 143 11.01 10.39 -1.29
CA SER A 143 11.91 10.82 -0.23
C SER A 143 12.59 12.16 -0.58
N GLU A 144 12.83 13.03 0.42
CA GLU A 144 13.65 14.24 0.26
C GLU A 144 15.13 13.92 0.05
N GLU A 145 15.56 12.72 0.42
CA GLU A 145 16.96 12.31 0.32
C GLU A 145 17.46 12.38 -1.13
N ALA A 146 18.74 12.61 -1.28
CA ALA A 146 19.39 12.70 -2.59
C ALA A 146 19.27 11.37 -3.37
N ALA A 147 19.26 11.46 -4.68
CA ALA A 147 19.38 10.29 -5.56
C ALA A 147 20.57 9.42 -5.14
N GLY A 148 20.38 8.11 -5.03
CA GLY A 148 21.38 7.15 -4.53
C GLY A 148 21.38 6.97 -3.01
N SER A 149 20.74 7.86 -2.23
CA SER A 149 20.72 7.78 -0.76
C SER A 149 19.36 7.39 -0.17
N ARG A 150 18.31 7.38 -0.97
CA ARG A 150 16.94 7.06 -0.55
C ARG A 150 16.83 5.64 -0.03
N LYS A 151 15.99 5.45 0.99
CA LYS A 151 15.73 4.13 1.58
C LYS A 151 14.23 3.92 1.86
N PRO A 152 13.76 2.67 1.82
CA PRO A 152 12.43 2.32 2.31
C PRO A 152 12.19 2.95 3.69
N GLY A 153 11.02 3.52 3.91
CA GLY A 153 10.66 4.16 5.17
C GLY A 153 11.30 5.52 5.43
N ASP A 154 11.78 6.23 4.42
CA ASP A 154 12.28 7.60 4.61
C ASP A 154 11.19 8.57 5.06
N TRP A 155 9.93 8.29 4.74
CA TRP A 155 8.76 9.06 5.16
C TRP A 155 7.55 8.14 5.40
N GLY A 156 6.46 8.67 5.97
CA GLY A 156 5.31 7.87 6.39
C GLY A 156 4.55 7.25 5.23
N GLY A 157 4.05 8.07 4.31
CA GLY A 157 3.20 7.60 3.20
C GLY A 157 1.92 8.41 3.06
N ILE A 158 0.96 7.85 2.30
CA ILE A 158 -0.36 8.44 2.08
C ILE A 158 -1.42 7.59 2.76
N ILE A 159 -2.29 8.23 3.54
CA ILE A 159 -3.40 7.59 4.23
C ILE A 159 -4.72 8.24 3.80
N LEU A 160 -5.67 7.42 3.38
CA LEU A 160 -7.04 7.84 3.06
C LEU A 160 -8.01 7.21 4.06
N CYS A 161 -8.76 8.03 4.80
CA CYS A 161 -9.76 7.59 5.75
C CYS A 161 -11.17 7.91 5.25
N GLY A 162 -11.96 6.87 4.99
CA GLY A 162 -13.31 6.96 4.48
C GLY A 162 -14.38 6.64 5.53
N LYS A 163 -15.63 6.72 5.07
CA LYS A 163 -16.87 6.50 5.84
C LYS A 163 -17.58 5.18 5.49
N ALA A 164 -16.94 4.31 4.67
CA ALA A 164 -17.51 3.00 4.37
C ALA A 164 -17.42 2.06 5.57
N LYS A 165 -18.08 0.91 5.46
CA LYS A 165 -18.08 -0.09 6.55
C LYS A 165 -16.73 -0.76 6.70
N ASN A 166 -16.41 -1.11 7.93
CA ASN A 166 -15.44 -2.14 8.31
C ASN A 166 -16.08 -3.05 9.36
N ASN A 167 -15.38 -4.11 9.77
CA ASN A 167 -15.88 -5.07 10.77
C ASN A 167 -15.44 -4.77 12.20
N GLN A 168 -14.89 -3.58 12.44
CA GLN A 168 -14.52 -3.08 13.75
C GLN A 168 -15.37 -1.85 14.11
N THR A 169 -15.35 -1.46 15.36
CA THR A 169 -16.03 -0.24 15.81
C THR A 169 -15.04 0.89 15.90
N ASP A 170 -15.22 1.95 15.07
CA ASP A 170 -14.46 3.20 15.11
C ASP A 170 -12.94 2.95 15.10
N MET A 171 -12.44 2.32 14.02
CA MET A 171 -11.03 2.00 13.85
C MET A 171 -10.16 3.24 13.75
N GLN A 172 -9.02 3.20 14.39
CA GLN A 172 -7.93 4.13 14.19
C GLN A 172 -6.89 3.48 13.27
N ILE A 173 -6.32 4.28 12.36
CA ILE A 173 -5.18 3.83 11.54
C ILE A 173 -4.01 3.51 12.48
N GLU A 174 -3.36 2.40 12.25
CA GLU A 174 -2.12 2.04 12.93
C GLU A 174 -0.96 2.99 12.56
N GLY A 175 0.17 2.88 13.26
CA GLY A 175 1.30 3.79 13.06
C GLY A 175 1.17 5.13 13.77
N GLY A 176 0.02 5.46 14.41
CA GLY A 176 -0.16 6.57 15.32
C GLY A 176 -0.89 7.81 14.83
N PRO A 177 -1.40 7.92 13.56
CA PRO A 177 -2.25 9.06 13.20
C PRO A 177 -3.48 9.13 14.13
N ARG A 178 -3.87 10.36 14.47
CA ARG A 178 -5.05 10.58 15.33
C ARG A 178 -6.38 10.20 14.66
N THR A 179 -6.35 10.02 13.33
CA THR A 179 -7.56 9.85 12.56
C THR A 179 -8.18 8.46 12.71
N HIS A 180 -9.51 8.46 12.73
CA HIS A 180 -10.33 7.27 12.70
C HIS A 180 -10.98 7.09 11.34
N HIS A 181 -11.37 5.87 11.00
CA HIS A 181 -12.08 5.58 9.77
C HIS A 181 -13.25 4.62 10.02
N GLY A 182 -14.11 4.50 9.02
CA GLY A 182 -15.30 3.68 9.10
C GLY A 182 -16.58 4.47 9.31
N GLY A 183 -17.66 3.80 9.05
CA GLY A 183 -19.01 4.36 9.10
C GLY A 183 -20.03 3.43 8.46
N SER A 184 -20.98 3.98 7.70
CA SER A 184 -22.03 3.21 7.02
C SER A 184 -22.24 3.61 5.55
N ASP A 185 -21.40 4.49 5.02
CA ASP A 185 -21.50 4.98 3.64
C ASP A 185 -20.53 4.24 2.72
N ASP A 186 -20.98 3.10 2.19
CA ASP A 186 -20.17 2.29 1.25
C ASP A 186 -19.88 3.02 -0.08
N ALA A 187 -20.56 4.14 -0.37
CA ALA A 187 -20.31 4.99 -1.53
C ALA A 187 -19.47 6.24 -1.19
N ASP A 188 -18.89 6.31 0.00
CA ASP A 188 -18.00 7.39 0.42
C ASP A 188 -16.93 7.71 -0.62
N ASN A 189 -16.52 8.97 -0.64
CA ASN A 189 -15.54 9.50 -1.58
C ASN A 189 -14.45 10.27 -0.86
N SER A 190 -13.28 9.64 -0.74
CA SER A 190 -12.06 10.23 -0.19
C SER A 190 -11.17 10.95 -1.24
N GLY A 191 -11.67 11.12 -2.47
CA GLY A 191 -10.97 11.85 -3.53
C GLY A 191 -10.59 10.99 -4.73
N ALA A 192 -9.40 11.22 -5.29
CA ALA A 192 -8.91 10.51 -6.46
C ALA A 192 -7.39 10.45 -6.50
N LEU A 193 -6.83 9.28 -6.79
CA LEU A 193 -5.44 9.08 -7.14
C LEU A 193 -5.39 8.45 -8.54
N SER A 194 -4.75 9.14 -9.49
CA SER A 194 -4.59 8.66 -10.86
C SER A 194 -3.25 9.13 -11.43
N TYR A 195 -2.48 8.22 -12.00
CA TYR A 195 -1.10 8.47 -12.44
C TYR A 195 -0.23 9.05 -11.31
N VAL A 196 -0.15 8.32 -10.21
CA VAL A 196 0.58 8.72 -8.99
C VAL A 196 1.70 7.72 -8.72
N ARG A 197 2.87 8.21 -8.33
CA ARG A 197 3.95 7.41 -7.77
C ARG A 197 4.17 7.76 -6.31
N ILE A 198 4.31 6.73 -5.47
CA ILE A 198 4.62 6.81 -4.04
C ILE A 198 5.90 6.00 -3.82
N GLU A 199 6.98 6.64 -3.43
CA GLU A 199 8.31 6.04 -3.40
C GLU A 199 8.93 6.20 -2.01
N PHE A 200 9.53 5.12 -1.46
CA PHE A 200 10.29 5.11 -0.20
C PHE A 200 9.47 5.47 1.06
N ALA A 201 8.18 5.20 1.02
CA ALA A 201 7.28 5.38 2.16
C ALA A 201 7.36 4.21 3.17
N GLY A 202 6.45 4.16 4.15
CA GLY A 202 6.34 3.03 5.08
C GLY A 202 7.17 3.21 6.35
N TYR A 203 7.27 4.43 6.93
CA TYR A 203 8.07 4.63 8.13
C TYR A 203 7.50 3.85 9.33
N PRO A 204 8.33 3.04 10.04
CA PRO A 204 7.90 2.29 11.21
C PRO A 204 7.82 3.19 12.44
N PHE A 205 6.65 3.75 12.72
CA PHE A 205 6.44 4.64 13.88
C PHE A 205 6.51 3.91 15.22
N GLN A 206 6.05 2.68 15.24
CA GLN A 206 6.09 1.78 16.39
C GLN A 206 6.38 0.36 15.89
N LYS A 207 6.90 -0.48 16.74
CA LYS A 207 7.10 -1.89 16.42
C LYS A 207 5.74 -2.55 16.13
N ASP A 208 5.65 -3.26 15.03
CA ASP A 208 4.44 -3.94 14.55
C ASP A 208 3.24 -2.97 14.34
N LYS A 209 3.53 -1.69 13.99
CA LYS A 209 2.57 -0.63 13.65
C LYS A 209 3.21 0.38 12.71
N GLU A 210 3.39 -0.04 11.52
CA GLU A 210 3.97 0.73 10.43
C GLU A 210 2.87 1.52 9.69
N ILE A 211 3.25 2.53 8.93
CA ILE A 211 2.40 3.13 7.91
C ILE A 211 2.83 2.53 6.56
N ASN A 212 1.88 2.12 5.76
CA ASN A 212 2.13 1.52 4.46
C ASN A 212 2.47 2.57 3.39
N GLY A 213 2.83 2.13 2.20
CA GLY A 213 3.02 3.03 1.06
C GLY A 213 1.75 3.82 0.77
N LEU A 214 0.64 3.12 0.59
CA LEU A 214 -0.71 3.68 0.45
C LEU A 214 -1.69 2.90 1.31
N THR A 215 -2.22 3.56 2.34
CA THR A 215 -3.17 2.98 3.30
C THR A 215 -4.60 3.45 3.02
N PHE A 216 -5.54 2.51 2.97
CA PHE A 216 -6.98 2.76 2.81
C PHE A 216 -7.74 2.34 4.07
N GLY A 217 -8.14 3.29 4.89
CA GLY A 217 -9.03 3.05 6.03
C GLY A 217 -10.49 3.25 5.63
N SER A 218 -11.25 2.17 5.43
CA SER A 218 -12.70 2.20 5.11
C SER A 218 -13.07 3.14 3.95
N VAL A 219 -12.26 3.17 2.91
CA VAL A 219 -12.48 4.02 1.74
C VAL A 219 -13.62 3.45 0.89
N GLY A 220 -14.57 4.30 0.52
CA GLY A 220 -15.77 3.92 -0.20
C GLY A 220 -15.63 3.88 -1.72
N SER A 221 -16.61 3.25 -2.38
CA SER A 221 -16.62 3.03 -3.85
C SER A 221 -16.74 4.29 -4.70
N GLY A 222 -17.03 5.44 -4.09
CA GLY A 222 -17.02 6.73 -4.78
C GLY A 222 -15.62 7.31 -5.00
N THR A 223 -14.58 6.72 -4.39
CA THR A 223 -13.19 7.14 -4.54
C THR A 223 -12.60 6.52 -5.81
N GLN A 224 -11.88 7.32 -6.60
CA GLN A 224 -11.20 6.88 -7.82
C GLN A 224 -9.75 6.52 -7.52
N ILE A 225 -9.34 5.26 -7.76
CA ILE A 225 -7.95 4.80 -7.62
C ILE A 225 -7.56 4.04 -8.88
N ASP A 226 -6.67 4.64 -9.67
CA ASP A 226 -6.12 3.99 -10.86
C ASP A 226 -4.72 4.50 -11.20
N HIS A 227 -3.90 3.67 -11.86
CA HIS A 227 -2.53 4.00 -12.25
C HIS A 227 -1.70 4.53 -11.07
N VAL A 228 -1.59 3.74 -10.01
CA VAL A 228 -0.78 4.05 -8.84
C VAL A 228 0.37 3.06 -8.72
N GLN A 229 1.60 3.60 -8.64
CA GLN A 229 2.80 2.83 -8.34
C GLN A 229 3.29 3.14 -6.93
N VAL A 230 3.46 2.10 -6.12
CA VAL A 230 4.19 2.16 -4.84
C VAL A 230 5.53 1.46 -5.02
N SER A 231 6.61 2.13 -4.65
CA SER A 231 7.97 1.62 -4.82
C SER A 231 8.76 1.72 -3.53
N TYR A 232 9.42 0.62 -3.14
CA TYR A 232 10.26 0.59 -1.96
C TYR A 232 9.55 1.04 -0.68
N SER A 233 8.29 0.63 -0.50
CA SER A 233 7.64 0.75 0.80
C SER A 233 8.41 -0.08 1.84
N ASN A 234 8.55 0.41 3.06
CA ASN A 234 9.24 -0.29 4.15
C ASN A 234 8.31 -1.25 4.92
N ASP A 235 7.07 -1.22 4.56
CA ASP A 235 5.99 -2.11 4.96
C ASP A 235 5.18 -2.46 3.71
N ASP A 236 3.88 -2.69 3.82
CA ASP A 236 3.07 -3.02 2.66
C ASP A 236 3.09 -1.93 1.59
N SER A 237 2.99 -2.37 0.34
CA SER A 237 2.84 -1.41 -0.74
C SER A 237 1.44 -0.78 -0.74
N PHE A 238 0.41 -1.62 -0.65
CA PHE A 238 -1.00 -1.22 -0.57
C PHE A 238 -1.69 -2.01 0.52
N GLU A 239 -2.36 -1.32 1.45
CA GLU A 239 -3.14 -1.99 2.48
C GLU A 239 -4.55 -1.40 2.63
N TRP A 240 -5.54 -2.28 2.76
CA TRP A 240 -6.97 -1.94 2.88
C TRP A 240 -7.55 -2.46 4.20
N PHE A 241 -7.85 -1.54 5.10
CA PHE A 241 -8.59 -1.80 6.35
C PHE A 241 -10.08 -1.55 6.15
N GLY A 242 -10.82 -2.53 5.64
CA GLY A 242 -12.23 -2.39 5.31
C GLY A 242 -12.53 -1.53 4.09
N GLY A 243 -13.81 -1.20 3.90
CA GLY A 243 -14.26 -0.36 2.79
C GLY A 243 -14.60 -1.13 1.51
N THR A 244 -14.87 -0.36 0.45
CA THR A 244 -15.46 -0.86 -0.80
C THR A 244 -14.82 -0.25 -2.05
N VAL A 245 -13.71 0.48 -1.91
CA VAL A 245 -13.03 1.14 -3.02
C VAL A 245 -12.60 0.14 -4.10
N ASN A 246 -12.76 0.50 -5.37
CA ASN A 246 -12.27 -0.30 -6.47
C ASN A 246 -11.01 0.35 -7.05
N CYS A 247 -10.00 -0.50 -7.35
CA CYS A 247 -8.72 -0.05 -7.83
C CYS A 247 -8.37 -0.74 -9.16
N LYS A 248 -7.68 -0.02 -10.05
CA LYS A 248 -7.15 -0.57 -11.29
C LYS A 248 -5.73 -0.09 -11.56
N TYR A 249 -4.95 -0.90 -12.26
CA TYR A 249 -3.60 -0.54 -12.73
C TYR A 249 -2.66 -0.16 -11.58
N LEU A 250 -2.51 -1.07 -10.61
CA LEU A 250 -1.62 -0.91 -9.48
C LEU A 250 -0.27 -1.57 -9.73
N VAL A 251 0.81 -0.90 -9.33
CA VAL A 251 2.17 -1.45 -9.37
C VAL A 251 2.76 -1.41 -7.97
N ALA A 252 3.01 -2.59 -7.39
CA ALA A 252 3.81 -2.77 -6.18
C ALA A 252 5.23 -3.16 -6.61
N TYR A 253 6.20 -2.30 -6.36
CA TYR A 253 7.57 -2.47 -6.82
C TYR A 253 8.55 -2.48 -5.67
N LYS A 254 9.10 -3.68 -5.38
CA LYS A 254 10.15 -3.86 -4.38
C LYS A 254 9.76 -3.39 -2.99
N GLY A 255 8.51 -3.66 -2.57
CA GLY A 255 8.05 -3.44 -1.21
C GLY A 255 8.79 -4.33 -0.22
N TRP A 256 8.76 -3.96 1.08
CA TRP A 256 9.45 -4.70 2.12
C TRP A 256 8.60 -5.87 2.62
N ASP A 257 7.36 -5.61 3.03
CA ASP A 257 6.43 -6.66 3.46
C ASP A 257 5.49 -7.07 2.31
N ASP A 258 4.21 -7.02 2.42
CA ASP A 258 3.28 -7.50 1.42
C ASP A 258 3.04 -6.50 0.28
N ASP A 259 2.76 -6.99 -0.93
CA ASP A 259 2.48 -6.09 -2.04
C ASP A 259 1.04 -5.59 -2.00
N PHE A 260 0.11 -6.46 -1.58
CA PHE A 260 -1.31 -6.14 -1.41
C PHE A 260 -1.83 -6.80 -0.14
N ASP A 261 -2.14 -6.04 0.90
CA ASP A 261 -2.77 -6.56 2.11
C ASP A 261 -4.22 -6.10 2.27
N THR A 262 -5.09 -7.00 2.68
CA THR A 262 -6.52 -6.74 2.88
C THR A 262 -7.00 -7.24 4.21
N ASP A 263 -7.64 -6.38 4.99
CA ASP A 263 -8.15 -6.70 6.32
C ASP A 263 -9.51 -6.05 6.59
N ASN A 264 -10.06 -6.33 7.73
CA ASN A 264 -11.18 -5.66 8.40
C ASN A 264 -12.44 -5.46 7.55
N GLY A 265 -12.74 -6.43 6.68
CA GLY A 265 -13.96 -6.42 5.90
C GLY A 265 -13.87 -5.67 4.57
N PHE A 266 -12.66 -5.48 4.02
CA PHE A 266 -12.51 -4.94 2.68
C PHE A 266 -13.23 -5.81 1.64
N SER A 267 -14.07 -5.18 0.80
CA SER A 267 -14.90 -5.88 -0.19
C SER A 267 -14.82 -5.29 -1.60
N GLY A 268 -13.83 -4.42 -1.85
CA GLY A 268 -13.58 -3.81 -3.15
C GLY A 268 -13.02 -4.78 -4.18
N LYS A 269 -12.83 -4.27 -5.40
CA LYS A 269 -12.26 -5.00 -6.53
C LYS A 269 -10.94 -4.38 -6.96
N VAL A 270 -9.94 -5.23 -7.18
CA VAL A 270 -8.64 -4.81 -7.72
C VAL A 270 -8.42 -5.51 -9.05
N GLN A 271 -8.24 -4.75 -10.13
CA GLN A 271 -7.98 -5.31 -11.46
C GLN A 271 -6.74 -4.68 -12.11
N TYR A 272 -5.93 -5.50 -12.77
CA TYR A 272 -4.65 -5.11 -13.38
C TYR A 272 -3.63 -4.66 -12.34
N GLY A 273 -3.06 -5.61 -11.62
CA GLY A 273 -1.98 -5.39 -10.67
C GLY A 273 -0.68 -6.05 -11.09
N LEU A 274 0.43 -5.37 -10.89
CA LEU A 274 1.78 -5.94 -10.96
C LEU A 274 2.41 -5.90 -9.58
N SER A 275 2.78 -7.06 -9.06
CA SER A 275 3.66 -7.25 -7.91
C SER A 275 5.03 -7.67 -8.45
N LEU A 276 6.07 -6.89 -8.19
CA LEU A 276 7.42 -7.14 -8.69
C LEU A 276 8.45 -7.03 -7.56
N ARG A 277 8.92 -8.22 -7.11
CA ARG A 277 9.78 -8.32 -5.92
C ARG A 277 11.26 -8.13 -6.24
N ASP A 278 12.00 -7.60 -5.29
CA ASP A 278 13.46 -7.67 -5.25
C ASP A 278 13.89 -8.83 -4.37
N SER A 279 14.74 -9.71 -4.87
CA SER A 279 15.23 -10.91 -4.16
C SER A 279 15.95 -10.63 -2.84
N LYS A 280 16.27 -9.38 -2.56
CA LYS A 280 17.02 -8.91 -1.38
C LYS A 280 16.18 -8.08 -0.40
N ILE A 281 14.87 -8.03 -0.61
CA ILE A 281 13.96 -7.23 0.22
C ILE A 281 12.82 -8.11 0.69
N ALA A 282 12.83 -8.47 1.97
CA ALA A 282 11.74 -9.22 2.61
C ALA A 282 11.71 -8.96 4.12
N ASP A 283 10.51 -8.89 4.70
CA ASP A 283 10.27 -8.63 6.11
C ASP A 283 10.34 -9.89 6.99
N THR A 284 10.50 -9.67 8.29
CA THR A 284 10.53 -10.72 9.32
C THR A 284 9.16 -11.37 9.53
N SER A 285 8.06 -10.69 9.20
CA SER A 285 6.69 -11.23 9.19
C SER A 285 6.55 -12.33 8.13
N GLN A 286 7.26 -12.25 7.05
CA GLN A 286 7.33 -13.06 5.82
C GLN A 286 6.53 -12.40 4.68
N SER A 287 7.23 -11.93 3.68
CA SER A 287 6.63 -11.16 2.58
C SER A 287 5.84 -12.00 1.60
N ASN A 288 4.67 -11.53 1.23
CA ASN A 288 3.75 -12.17 0.29
C ASN A 288 3.46 -11.29 -0.95
N GLY A 289 2.85 -11.89 -1.97
CA GLY A 289 2.27 -11.15 -3.09
C GLY A 289 0.93 -10.52 -2.68
N PHE A 290 0.07 -11.27 -2.00
CA PHE A 290 -0.97 -10.72 -1.14
C PHE A 290 -1.08 -11.49 0.19
N GLU A 291 -1.44 -10.76 1.23
CA GLU A 291 -1.97 -11.28 2.47
C GLU A 291 -3.45 -10.90 2.60
N SER A 292 -4.27 -11.73 3.22
CA SER A 292 -5.67 -11.41 3.43
C SER A 292 -6.19 -11.92 4.74
N ASP A 293 -6.57 -11.00 5.60
CA ASP A 293 -7.19 -11.22 6.89
C ASP A 293 -8.65 -10.75 6.94
N ASN A 294 -9.42 -11.22 7.91
CA ASN A 294 -10.69 -10.61 8.26
C ASN A 294 -10.60 -9.80 9.55
N CYS A 295 -9.89 -10.34 10.52
CA CYS A 295 -9.56 -9.68 11.78
C CYS A 295 -8.29 -10.30 12.35
N ALA A 296 -7.42 -9.53 12.95
CA ALA A 296 -6.13 -9.96 13.49
C ALA A 296 -6.20 -11.15 14.47
N ASP A 297 -7.29 -11.29 15.20
CA ASP A 297 -7.55 -12.41 16.12
C ASP A 297 -8.22 -13.63 15.44
N GLY A 298 -8.59 -13.52 14.17
CA GLY A 298 -9.32 -14.54 13.41
C GLY A 298 -10.83 -14.50 13.61
N ALA A 299 -11.36 -13.45 14.24
CA ALA A 299 -12.79 -13.28 14.45
C ALA A 299 -13.60 -13.24 13.14
N THR A 300 -14.87 -13.62 13.26
CA THR A 300 -15.82 -13.70 12.15
C THR A 300 -16.69 -12.44 12.03
N GLY A 301 -16.12 -11.28 12.32
CA GLY A 301 -16.80 -10.00 12.23
C GLY A 301 -17.33 -9.69 10.82
N ASP A 302 -18.47 -8.99 10.73
CA ASP A 302 -19.06 -8.53 9.48
C ASP A 302 -18.93 -7.01 9.33
N PRO A 303 -18.74 -6.50 8.10
CA PRO A 303 -18.61 -7.23 6.83
C PRO A 303 -17.36 -8.09 6.81
N ARG A 304 -17.42 -9.25 6.12
CA ARG A 304 -16.27 -10.10 5.87
C ARG A 304 -15.36 -9.47 4.83
N THR A 305 -14.06 -9.71 4.96
CA THR A 305 -13.11 -9.46 3.88
C THR A 305 -13.45 -10.39 2.72
N THR A 306 -13.96 -9.80 1.65
CA THR A 306 -14.44 -10.48 0.44
C THR A 306 -13.93 -9.83 -0.83
N ALA A 307 -12.81 -9.13 -0.73
CA ALA A 307 -12.14 -8.50 -1.87
C ALA A 307 -12.02 -9.48 -3.04
N THR A 308 -12.04 -8.94 -4.25
CA THR A 308 -11.80 -9.75 -5.45
C THR A 308 -10.67 -9.14 -6.27
N PHE A 309 -9.56 -9.86 -6.37
CA PHE A 309 -8.46 -9.54 -7.25
C PHE A 309 -8.64 -10.22 -8.61
N SER A 310 -8.37 -9.51 -9.69
CA SER A 310 -8.42 -10.05 -11.06
C SER A 310 -7.28 -9.52 -11.92
N ASN A 311 -6.74 -10.35 -12.79
CA ASN A 311 -5.69 -9.93 -13.70
C ASN A 311 -4.46 -9.37 -12.96
N ILE A 312 -3.99 -10.08 -11.95
CA ILE A 312 -2.77 -9.73 -11.23
C ILE A 312 -1.61 -10.61 -11.71
N THR A 313 -0.45 -10.01 -11.87
CA THR A 313 0.82 -10.72 -12.12
C THR A 313 1.72 -10.56 -10.90
N PHE A 314 1.96 -11.68 -10.19
CA PHE A 314 2.83 -11.72 -9.00
C PHE A 314 4.20 -12.28 -9.40
N VAL A 315 5.18 -11.39 -9.55
CA VAL A 315 6.55 -11.74 -9.92
C VAL A 315 7.40 -11.93 -8.66
N GLY A 316 7.64 -13.17 -8.31
CA GLY A 316 8.39 -13.54 -7.12
C GLY A 316 9.90 -13.39 -7.26
N PRO A 317 10.62 -13.56 -6.15
CA PRO A 317 12.04 -13.24 -6.06
C PRO A 317 12.96 -14.05 -6.98
N LYS A 318 12.53 -15.24 -7.44
CA LYS A 318 13.33 -16.09 -8.33
C LYS A 318 13.35 -15.64 -9.78
N VAL A 319 12.34 -14.87 -10.22
CA VAL A 319 12.15 -14.59 -11.67
C VAL A 319 13.27 -13.75 -12.26
N LEU A 320 13.72 -12.74 -11.51
CA LEU A 320 14.78 -11.83 -11.93
C LEU A 320 16.14 -12.12 -11.26
N ASP A 321 16.23 -13.20 -10.48
CA ASP A 321 17.45 -13.61 -9.80
C ASP A 321 17.58 -15.13 -9.76
N ASP A 322 18.32 -15.68 -10.71
CA ASP A 322 18.56 -17.12 -10.87
C ASP A 322 19.40 -17.76 -9.74
N LYS A 323 19.99 -16.92 -8.88
CA LYS A 323 20.79 -17.34 -7.71
C LYS A 323 20.03 -17.22 -6.40
N PHE A 324 18.79 -16.79 -6.45
CA PHE A 324 17.97 -16.55 -5.28
C PHE A 324 17.96 -17.76 -4.33
N GLN A 325 18.18 -17.47 -3.07
CA GLN A 325 18.03 -18.41 -1.95
C GLN A 325 17.14 -17.76 -0.89
N ASN A 326 16.09 -18.44 -0.50
CA ASN A 326 15.17 -17.94 0.53
C ASN A 326 15.76 -18.12 1.94
N THR A 327 16.87 -17.44 2.18
CA THR A 327 17.61 -17.44 3.46
C THR A 327 17.86 -16.01 3.91
N THR A 328 17.90 -15.80 5.22
CA THR A 328 18.20 -14.50 5.81
C THR A 328 19.55 -13.97 5.33
N ASP A 329 20.58 -14.82 5.26
CA ASP A 329 21.92 -14.42 4.80
C ASP A 329 21.92 -13.92 3.35
N TYR A 330 21.15 -14.58 2.47
CA TYR A 330 21.04 -14.13 1.09
C TYR A 330 20.33 -12.78 0.98
N ILE A 331 19.24 -12.60 1.71
CA ILE A 331 18.41 -11.40 1.68
C ILE A 331 19.14 -10.22 2.33
N THR A 332 19.81 -10.42 3.47
CA THR A 332 20.60 -9.39 4.19
C THR A 332 21.74 -8.79 3.37
N ALA A 333 22.21 -9.48 2.34
CA ALA A 333 23.27 -8.95 1.47
C ALA A 333 22.81 -7.84 0.52
N GLY A 334 21.54 -7.42 0.59
CA GLY A 334 20.98 -6.38 -0.27
C GLY A 334 21.45 -4.97 0.07
N ALA A 335 21.46 -4.07 -0.94
CA ALA A 335 21.95 -2.70 -0.80
C ALA A 335 21.07 -1.81 0.10
N TYR A 336 19.82 -2.20 0.32
CA TYR A 336 18.85 -1.45 1.13
C TYR A 336 18.86 -1.83 2.62
N ASN A 337 19.72 -2.76 3.01
CA ASN A 337 19.91 -3.16 4.39
C ASN A 337 21.12 -2.45 5.02
N PRO A 338 21.02 -1.85 6.24
CA PRO A 338 19.76 -1.67 6.97
C PRO A 338 18.85 -0.61 6.31
N ASN A 339 17.55 -0.83 6.42
CA ASN A 339 16.54 0.17 6.09
C ASN A 339 16.25 1.08 7.30
N ASN A 340 15.10 1.72 7.35
CA ASN A 340 14.70 2.62 8.45
C ASN A 340 14.09 1.90 9.67
N GLY A 341 14.32 0.62 9.88
CA GLY A 341 14.00 -0.03 11.13
C GLY A 341 13.27 -1.36 11.04
N SER A 342 12.77 -1.79 9.87
CA SER A 342 12.17 -3.11 9.73
C SER A 342 13.23 -4.22 9.83
N ALA A 343 12.84 -5.33 10.41
CA ALA A 343 13.69 -6.50 10.51
C ALA A 343 13.63 -7.34 9.23
N LEU A 344 14.73 -8.01 8.91
CA LEU A 344 14.83 -8.87 7.74
C LEU A 344 14.22 -10.24 7.98
N GLY A 345 13.58 -10.75 6.95
CA GLY A 345 12.92 -12.04 6.94
C GLY A 345 13.17 -12.87 5.70
N LYS A 346 12.10 -13.46 5.21
CA LYS A 346 12.09 -14.34 4.05
C LYS A 346 10.83 -14.08 3.23
N PHE A 347 10.86 -14.45 1.96
CA PHE A 347 9.66 -14.54 1.16
C PHE A 347 8.84 -15.76 1.55
N GLN A 348 7.52 -15.67 1.44
CA GLN A 348 6.65 -16.77 1.77
C GLN A 348 5.79 -17.19 0.57
N ALA A 349 4.66 -16.57 0.33
CA ALA A 349 3.71 -17.03 -0.68
C ALA A 349 3.32 -15.94 -1.68
N ALA A 350 2.99 -16.36 -2.90
CA ALA A 350 2.31 -15.46 -3.82
C ALA A 350 0.93 -15.05 -3.29
N MET A 351 0.26 -15.94 -2.58
CA MET A 351 -1.11 -15.76 -2.10
C MET A 351 -1.25 -16.38 -0.71
N GLN A 352 -1.59 -15.55 0.30
CA GLN A 352 -1.90 -16.01 1.66
C GLN A 352 -3.29 -15.54 2.07
N ILE A 353 -4.16 -16.48 2.46
CA ILE A 353 -5.50 -16.22 2.96
C ILE A 353 -5.59 -16.82 4.35
N ARG A 354 -5.92 -16.01 5.35
CA ARG A 354 -5.90 -16.43 6.75
C ARG A 354 -6.99 -15.73 7.57
N ARG A 355 -7.09 -16.03 8.84
CA ARG A 355 -7.87 -15.33 9.86
C ARG A 355 -9.31 -14.99 9.43
N SER A 356 -10.01 -16.00 8.89
CA SER A 356 -11.41 -15.94 8.46
C SER A 356 -11.69 -15.12 7.20
N SER A 357 -10.69 -14.68 6.44
CA SER A 357 -10.90 -14.00 5.16
C SER A 357 -11.60 -14.89 4.12
N ASN A 358 -12.35 -14.25 3.24
CA ASN A 358 -13.04 -14.81 2.09
C ASN A 358 -12.61 -14.12 0.78
N LEU A 359 -11.34 -13.71 0.68
CA LEU A 359 -10.80 -13.07 -0.51
C LEU A 359 -10.90 -13.99 -1.74
N ASN A 360 -11.31 -13.41 -2.86
CA ASN A 360 -11.31 -14.09 -4.16
C ASN A 360 -10.16 -13.61 -5.04
N CYS A 361 -9.57 -14.52 -5.80
CA CYS A 361 -8.61 -14.16 -6.85
C CYS A 361 -8.94 -14.91 -8.14
N ILE A 362 -9.00 -14.18 -9.25
CA ILE A 362 -9.35 -14.77 -10.55
C ILE A 362 -8.39 -14.30 -11.65
N ASN A 363 -8.26 -15.07 -12.71
CA ASN A 363 -7.53 -14.69 -13.92
C ASN A 363 -6.13 -14.12 -13.64
N SER A 364 -5.40 -14.67 -12.68
CA SER A 364 -4.13 -14.14 -12.21
C SER A 364 -3.00 -15.15 -12.34
N VAL A 365 -1.77 -14.67 -12.40
CA VAL A 365 -0.58 -15.52 -12.54
C VAL A 365 0.45 -15.16 -11.48
N ALA A 366 1.08 -16.18 -10.89
CA ALA A 366 2.19 -16.01 -9.97
C ALA A 366 3.40 -16.84 -10.42
N LEU A 367 4.58 -16.24 -10.35
CA LEU A 367 5.80 -16.72 -10.95
C LEU A 367 6.93 -16.72 -9.91
N GLY A 368 7.63 -17.83 -9.75
CA GLY A 368 8.89 -17.90 -9.03
C GLY A 368 8.85 -17.54 -7.55
N TRP A 369 7.78 -17.85 -6.83
CA TRP A 369 7.67 -17.73 -5.38
C TRP A 369 8.10 -19.01 -4.65
N PRO A 370 8.52 -18.93 -3.37
CA PRO A 370 8.73 -20.13 -2.56
C PRO A 370 7.46 -20.98 -2.43
N ILE A 371 6.32 -20.34 -2.19
CA ILE A 371 5.02 -20.99 -2.07
C ILE A 371 4.01 -20.30 -3.00
N GLY A 372 3.14 -21.09 -3.64
CA GLY A 372 2.06 -20.53 -4.46
C GLY A 372 0.91 -20.03 -3.62
N LEU A 373 0.36 -20.87 -2.75
CA LEU A 373 -0.85 -20.61 -1.95
C LEU A 373 -0.69 -21.06 -0.50
N ILE A 374 -1.12 -20.22 0.43
CA ILE A 374 -1.38 -20.60 1.82
C ILE A 374 -2.84 -20.34 2.16
N ILE A 375 -3.56 -21.36 2.58
CA ILE A 375 -4.83 -21.27 3.30
C ILE A 375 -4.52 -21.57 4.75
N ASP A 376 -4.30 -20.55 5.55
CA ASP A 376 -3.81 -20.69 6.92
C ASP A 376 -4.96 -21.04 7.87
N GLY A 377 -4.80 -22.16 8.58
CA GLY A 377 -5.73 -22.65 9.58
C GLY A 377 -5.35 -22.33 11.02
N GLU A 378 -4.33 -21.48 11.29
CA GLU A 378 -3.88 -21.19 12.66
C GLU A 378 -4.96 -20.48 13.48
N LYS A 379 -5.68 -19.53 12.87
CA LYS A 379 -6.72 -18.74 13.53
C LYS A 379 -7.95 -18.61 12.67
N GLY A 380 -9.13 -18.64 13.29
CA GLY A 380 -10.41 -18.40 12.62
C GLY A 380 -10.87 -19.55 11.73
N GLU A 381 -11.68 -19.24 10.73
CA GLU A 381 -12.46 -20.20 9.94
C GLU A 381 -12.02 -20.34 8.48
N THR A 382 -10.84 -19.84 8.09
CA THR A 382 -10.40 -19.76 6.67
C THR A 382 -10.50 -21.12 5.95
N VAL A 383 -10.00 -22.18 6.58
CA VAL A 383 -10.08 -23.54 6.03
C VAL A 383 -11.54 -24.01 5.90
N GLN A 384 -12.39 -23.71 6.87
CA GLN A 384 -13.82 -24.06 6.78
C GLN A 384 -14.52 -23.24 5.70
N ASN A 385 -14.21 -21.94 5.60
CA ASN A 385 -14.75 -21.06 4.56
C ASN A 385 -14.42 -21.56 3.15
N SER A 386 -13.21 -22.09 2.94
CA SER A 386 -12.81 -22.67 1.66
C SER A 386 -13.61 -23.95 1.34
N LYS A 387 -13.83 -24.84 2.34
CA LYS A 387 -14.68 -26.03 2.19
C LYS A 387 -16.14 -25.68 1.89
N ASP A 388 -16.64 -24.62 2.49
CA ASP A 388 -17.99 -24.08 2.29
C ASP A 388 -18.10 -23.25 0.99
N LYS A 389 -17.00 -23.13 0.21
CA LYS A 389 -16.93 -22.38 -1.06
C LYS A 389 -17.32 -20.90 -0.91
N LYS A 390 -16.98 -20.28 0.22
CA LYS A 390 -17.25 -18.86 0.49
C LYS A 390 -16.32 -17.93 -0.30
N PHE A 391 -15.19 -18.45 -0.81
CA PHE A 391 -14.31 -17.75 -1.72
C PHE A 391 -13.80 -18.68 -2.83
N LYS A 392 -13.22 -18.10 -3.87
CA LYS A 392 -12.74 -18.85 -5.05
C LYS A 392 -11.38 -18.33 -5.49
N LEU A 393 -10.52 -19.27 -5.88
CA LEU A 393 -9.31 -19.04 -6.67
C LEU A 393 -9.52 -19.72 -8.03
N GLN A 394 -9.78 -18.94 -9.07
CA GLN A 394 -10.22 -19.46 -10.38
C GLN A 394 -9.38 -18.90 -11.52
N ASN A 395 -8.95 -19.74 -12.45
CA ASN A 395 -8.00 -19.36 -13.52
C ASN A 395 -6.71 -18.77 -12.93
N ILE A 396 -6.17 -19.41 -11.88
CA ILE A 396 -4.89 -19.06 -11.30
C ILE A 396 -3.80 -19.93 -11.91
N TYR A 397 -2.77 -19.29 -12.46
CA TYR A 397 -1.63 -19.98 -13.03
C TYR A 397 -0.40 -19.79 -12.16
N PHE A 398 0.17 -20.87 -11.65
CA PHE A 398 1.43 -20.86 -10.92
C PHE A 398 2.56 -21.39 -11.80
N ALA A 399 3.75 -20.77 -11.73
CA ALA A 399 4.91 -21.26 -12.44
C ALA A 399 6.20 -21.15 -11.62
N GLY A 400 6.97 -22.24 -11.55
CA GLY A 400 8.29 -22.28 -10.90
C GLY A 400 8.26 -22.09 -9.39
N MET A 401 7.20 -22.53 -8.70
CA MET A 401 7.11 -22.55 -7.23
C MET A 401 8.00 -23.65 -6.64
N ASP A 402 8.55 -23.43 -5.42
CA ASP A 402 9.19 -24.53 -4.68
C ASP A 402 8.14 -25.44 -4.04
N ALA A 403 7.03 -24.87 -3.59
CA ALA A 403 5.86 -25.59 -3.12
C ALA A 403 4.59 -24.95 -3.70
N ILE A 404 3.65 -25.77 -4.18
CA ILE A 404 2.38 -25.24 -4.70
C ILE A 404 1.49 -24.74 -3.58
N GLY A 405 1.48 -25.43 -2.45
CA GLY A 405 0.71 -25.03 -1.28
C GLY A 405 1.41 -25.32 0.04
N SER A 406 1.01 -24.60 1.06
CA SER A 406 1.32 -24.85 2.47
C SER A 406 0.12 -24.49 3.34
N ASP A 407 0.03 -25.02 4.56
CA ASP A 407 -1.16 -24.89 5.40
C ASP A 407 -0.98 -23.89 6.55
N ALA A 408 0.18 -23.30 6.69
CA ALA A 408 0.45 -22.33 7.74
C ALA A 408 1.57 -21.35 7.39
N ASN A 409 1.54 -20.21 8.04
CA ASN A 409 2.63 -19.23 8.04
C ASN A 409 3.95 -19.87 8.49
N LYS A 410 5.06 -19.51 7.85
CA LYS A 410 6.43 -19.99 8.15
C LYS A 410 6.67 -21.50 7.94
N ILE A 411 5.73 -22.21 7.32
CA ILE A 411 5.89 -23.61 6.89
C ILE A 411 6.13 -23.61 5.37
N TYR A 412 7.32 -24.05 4.96
CA TYR A 412 7.78 -24.01 3.55
C TYR A 412 7.65 -25.36 2.83
N GLY A 413 6.91 -26.28 3.39
CA GLY A 413 6.73 -27.63 2.83
C GLY A 413 5.31 -27.85 2.29
N ASP A 414 5.23 -28.53 1.16
CA ASP A 414 3.94 -28.96 0.56
C ASP A 414 3.51 -30.31 1.15
N TYR A 415 3.11 -30.30 2.40
CA TYR A 415 2.63 -31.48 3.12
C TYR A 415 1.51 -31.12 4.10
N LEU A 416 0.71 -32.11 4.49
CA LEU A 416 -0.44 -31.91 5.37
C LEU A 416 0.01 -31.50 6.77
N TYR A 417 -0.35 -30.31 7.18
CA TYR A 417 0.03 -29.68 8.44
C TYR A 417 -1.19 -29.16 9.20
N ASP A 418 -1.22 -29.40 10.52
CA ASP A 418 -2.23 -28.82 11.40
C ASP A 418 -1.73 -27.49 11.93
N ALA A 419 -2.18 -26.40 11.34
CA ALA A 419 -1.78 -25.06 11.71
C ALA A 419 -2.23 -24.69 13.13
N ALA A 420 -3.44 -25.11 13.53
CA ALA A 420 -3.99 -24.81 14.86
C ALA A 420 -3.22 -25.50 15.98
N GLN A 421 -2.78 -26.74 15.75
CA GLN A 421 -1.99 -27.51 16.71
C GLN A 421 -0.47 -27.40 16.50
N LYS A 422 -0.04 -26.67 15.45
CA LYS A 422 1.36 -26.46 15.07
C LYS A 422 2.16 -27.76 14.93
N LYS A 423 1.60 -28.74 14.22
CA LYS A 423 2.23 -30.04 14.03
C LYS A 423 2.06 -30.64 12.64
N ASP A 424 3.05 -31.40 12.20
CA ASP A 424 2.93 -32.23 11.00
C ASP A 424 1.85 -33.29 11.22
N ILE A 425 0.94 -33.44 10.23
CA ILE A 425 -0.04 -34.55 10.20
C ILE A 425 0.55 -35.70 9.41
N ASP A 426 0.90 -35.45 8.15
CA ASP A 426 1.49 -36.46 7.27
C ASP A 426 2.36 -35.79 6.19
N LYS A 427 3.66 -36.08 6.22
CA LYS A 427 4.62 -35.52 5.25
C LYS A 427 4.55 -36.17 3.86
N ASN A 428 3.84 -37.29 3.72
CA ASN A 428 3.64 -37.99 2.45
C ASN A 428 2.36 -37.54 1.73
N GLN A 429 1.49 -36.80 2.39
CA GLN A 429 0.29 -36.22 1.79
C GLN A 429 0.53 -34.75 1.44
N LYS A 430 -0.03 -34.30 0.32
CA LYS A 430 0.00 -32.90 -0.07
C LYS A 430 -0.76 -32.03 0.93
N SER A 431 -0.35 -30.76 1.06
CA SER A 431 -1.03 -29.77 1.87
C SER A 431 -2.50 -29.61 1.46
N TYR A 432 -3.33 -29.18 2.39
CA TYR A 432 -4.71 -28.82 2.08
C TYR A 432 -4.75 -27.73 0.99
N SER A 433 -3.90 -26.73 1.08
CA SER A 433 -3.79 -25.63 0.13
C SER A 433 -3.46 -26.10 -1.29
N ASN A 434 -2.56 -27.08 -1.44
CA ASN A 434 -2.29 -27.72 -2.73
C ASN A 434 -3.54 -28.43 -3.28
N THR A 435 -4.19 -29.22 -2.45
CA THR A 435 -5.41 -29.96 -2.83
C THR A 435 -6.54 -29.00 -3.22
N PHE A 436 -6.71 -27.92 -2.48
CA PHE A 436 -7.68 -26.87 -2.79
C PHE A 436 -7.38 -26.21 -4.14
N PHE A 437 -6.14 -25.84 -4.39
CA PHE A 437 -5.73 -25.23 -5.66
C PHE A 437 -6.11 -26.10 -6.87
N PHE A 438 -5.82 -27.37 -6.82
CA PHE A 438 -6.14 -28.32 -7.92
C PHE A 438 -7.60 -28.79 -7.92
N SER A 439 -8.39 -28.48 -6.90
CA SER A 439 -9.83 -28.77 -6.93
C SER A 439 -10.60 -27.89 -7.91
N GLU A 440 -10.03 -26.75 -8.33
CA GLU A 440 -10.54 -25.89 -9.39
C GLU A 440 -9.86 -26.24 -10.72
N PRO A 441 -10.60 -26.85 -11.69
CA PRO A 441 -9.98 -27.37 -12.92
C PRO A 441 -9.37 -26.32 -13.85
N SER A 442 -9.73 -25.05 -13.67
CA SER A 442 -9.18 -23.94 -14.45
C SER A 442 -7.81 -23.48 -13.96
N ASN A 443 -7.41 -23.86 -12.75
CA ASN A 443 -6.09 -23.55 -12.20
C ASN A 443 -5.02 -24.45 -12.84
N LYS A 444 -3.83 -23.89 -13.07
CA LYS A 444 -2.72 -24.62 -13.72
C LYS A 444 -1.38 -24.37 -13.03
N TYR A 445 -0.53 -25.36 -13.10
CA TYR A 445 0.88 -25.28 -12.70
C TYR A 445 1.80 -25.53 -13.91
N PHE A 446 2.88 -24.77 -13.97
CA PHE A 446 3.96 -24.89 -14.94
C PHE A 446 5.31 -24.99 -14.22
N ASP A 447 6.19 -25.87 -14.66
CA ASP A 447 7.51 -26.04 -14.04
C ASP A 447 8.40 -24.78 -14.19
N SER A 448 8.17 -24.00 -15.24
CA SER A 448 8.92 -22.78 -15.52
C SER A 448 8.01 -21.67 -16.05
N TRP A 449 8.30 -20.43 -15.65
CA TRP A 449 7.64 -19.22 -16.17
C TRP A 449 8.10 -18.81 -17.55
N THR A 450 9.22 -19.34 -18.06
CA THR A 450 9.78 -18.99 -19.38
C THR A 450 8.88 -19.34 -20.56
N SER A 451 7.92 -20.24 -20.35
CA SER A 451 6.88 -20.55 -21.34
C SER A 451 5.68 -19.60 -21.27
N LEU A 452 5.62 -18.74 -20.26
CA LEU A 452 4.52 -17.82 -20.02
C LEU A 452 4.88 -16.37 -20.34
N VAL A 453 6.03 -15.91 -19.86
CA VAL A 453 6.45 -14.51 -19.90
C VAL A 453 7.86 -14.33 -20.43
N GLY A 454 8.17 -13.13 -20.91
CA GLY A 454 9.49 -12.75 -21.43
C GLY A 454 10.52 -12.49 -20.34
N ALA A 455 11.66 -11.95 -20.74
CA ALA A 455 12.80 -11.69 -19.87
C ALA A 455 12.55 -10.59 -18.83
N ASP A 456 11.54 -9.75 -19.02
CA ASP A 456 11.09 -8.76 -18.04
C ASP A 456 10.33 -9.39 -16.85
N GLY A 457 9.97 -10.66 -16.96
CA GLY A 457 9.31 -11.44 -15.92
C GLY A 457 7.80 -11.24 -15.83
N TYR A 458 7.17 -10.40 -16.65
CA TYR A 458 5.73 -10.13 -16.55
C TYR A 458 4.97 -10.01 -17.87
N THR A 459 5.63 -9.65 -18.98
CA THR A 459 4.95 -9.54 -20.28
C THR A 459 4.76 -10.91 -20.92
N PRO A 460 3.53 -11.36 -21.23
CA PRO A 460 3.29 -12.62 -21.93
C PRO A 460 4.03 -12.71 -23.26
N ILE A 461 4.69 -13.84 -23.52
CA ILE A 461 5.30 -14.11 -24.84
C ILE A 461 4.24 -14.46 -25.87
N ALA A 462 4.59 -14.34 -27.15
CA ALA A 462 3.71 -14.76 -28.24
C ALA A 462 3.34 -16.26 -28.09
N GLY A 463 2.04 -16.57 -28.13
CA GLY A 463 1.54 -17.93 -27.92
C GLY A 463 1.52 -18.40 -26.46
N SER A 464 1.75 -17.50 -25.52
CA SER A 464 1.66 -17.82 -24.09
C SER A 464 0.31 -18.43 -23.72
N PRO A 465 0.28 -19.48 -22.87
CA PRO A 465 -0.95 -20.03 -22.28
C PRO A 465 -1.78 -19.00 -21.48
N LEU A 466 -1.21 -17.85 -21.13
CA LEU A 466 -1.93 -16.77 -20.46
C LEU A 466 -2.92 -16.07 -21.40
N LEU A 467 -2.63 -16.07 -22.70
CA LEU A 467 -3.45 -15.39 -23.71
C LEU A 467 -4.67 -16.25 -24.08
N GLY A 468 -5.87 -15.65 -24.06
CA GLY A 468 -7.13 -16.33 -24.44
C GLY A 468 -7.70 -17.24 -23.35
N ALA A 469 -7.19 -17.24 -22.11
CA ALA A 469 -7.57 -18.18 -21.06
C ALA A 469 -8.43 -17.59 -19.93
N ALA A 470 -8.59 -16.27 -19.86
CA ALA A 470 -9.39 -15.65 -18.81
C ALA A 470 -10.89 -15.90 -18.96
N SER A 471 -11.59 -15.95 -17.84
CA SER A 471 -13.05 -16.08 -17.80
C SER A 471 -13.62 -15.21 -16.68
N PHE A 472 -14.66 -14.46 -17.02
CA PHE A 472 -15.43 -13.64 -16.07
C PHE A 472 -16.84 -14.19 -15.84
N ALA A 473 -17.10 -15.45 -16.21
CA ALA A 473 -18.39 -16.08 -15.98
C ALA A 473 -18.74 -16.12 -14.48
N GLY A 474 -19.83 -15.45 -14.12
CA GLY A 474 -20.27 -15.29 -12.72
C GLY A 474 -19.60 -14.15 -11.96
N TRP A 475 -18.74 -13.37 -12.60
CA TRP A 475 -18.07 -12.20 -12.01
C TRP A 475 -18.52 -10.92 -12.70
N THR A 476 -18.80 -9.88 -11.93
CA THR A 476 -19.28 -8.57 -12.42
C THR A 476 -18.41 -7.42 -11.92
N GLY A 477 -18.42 -6.29 -12.62
CA GLY A 477 -17.69 -5.08 -12.23
C GLY A 477 -16.20 -5.13 -12.57
N PHE A 478 -15.82 -5.98 -13.53
CA PHE A 478 -14.50 -6.06 -14.13
C PHE A 478 -14.57 -5.75 -15.64
N ASP A 479 -13.47 -5.30 -16.19
CA ASP A 479 -13.29 -5.28 -17.65
C ASP A 479 -13.08 -6.73 -18.08
N ALA A 480 -13.98 -7.23 -18.93
CA ALA A 480 -13.88 -8.59 -19.42
C ALA A 480 -12.82 -8.67 -20.52
N VAL A 481 -11.63 -9.15 -20.14
CA VAL A 481 -10.50 -9.39 -21.06
C VAL A 481 -10.27 -10.89 -21.24
N THR A 482 -9.48 -11.26 -22.24
CA THR A 482 -9.27 -12.67 -22.60
C THR A 482 -7.98 -13.26 -22.00
N TYR A 483 -7.15 -12.44 -21.35
CA TYR A 483 -5.84 -12.85 -20.84
C TYR A 483 -5.80 -12.98 -19.31
N ILE A 484 -4.95 -13.87 -18.82
CA ILE A 484 -4.61 -14.06 -17.41
C ILE A 484 -3.41 -13.17 -17.08
N GLY A 485 -3.41 -12.59 -15.87
CA GLY A 485 -2.39 -11.64 -15.44
C GLY A 485 -2.68 -10.21 -15.91
N ALA A 486 -1.75 -9.29 -15.63
CA ALA A 486 -1.93 -7.85 -15.80
C ALA A 486 -1.72 -7.35 -17.25
N PHE A 487 -1.20 -8.20 -18.15
CA PHE A 487 -0.76 -7.79 -19.49
C PHE A 487 -1.29 -8.71 -20.58
N ASP A 488 -1.62 -8.10 -21.74
CA ASP A 488 -2.08 -8.82 -22.94
C ASP A 488 -0.93 -9.16 -23.92
N GLY A 489 0.31 -8.83 -23.57
CA GLY A 489 1.49 -9.01 -24.40
C GLY A 489 1.70 -7.93 -25.48
N SER A 490 0.78 -6.99 -25.66
CA SER A 490 0.86 -5.94 -26.68
C SER A 490 0.71 -4.53 -26.10
N ASN A 491 -0.10 -4.36 -25.07
CA ASN A 491 -0.37 -3.07 -24.43
C ASN A 491 0.39 -2.96 -23.10
N ASN A 492 1.30 -2.01 -23.02
CA ASN A 492 1.99 -1.68 -21.78
C ASN A 492 1.33 -0.45 -21.13
N TRP A 493 0.32 -0.69 -20.28
CA TRP A 493 -0.38 0.36 -19.53
C TRP A 493 0.50 1.11 -18.52
N MET A 494 1.70 0.59 -18.24
CA MET A 494 2.69 1.25 -17.36
C MET A 494 3.50 2.33 -18.10
N SER A 495 3.46 2.35 -19.43
CA SER A 495 4.31 3.23 -20.22
C SER A 495 4.08 4.72 -19.94
N GLY A 496 5.16 5.44 -19.73
CA GLY A 496 5.19 6.90 -19.61
C GLY A 496 5.06 7.42 -18.18
N TRP A 497 4.40 6.70 -17.27
CA TRP A 497 4.14 7.20 -15.92
C TRP A 497 4.88 6.43 -14.81
N THR A 498 5.20 5.16 -15.01
CA THR A 498 5.94 4.37 -14.00
C THR A 498 7.44 4.69 -14.00
N ASN A 499 8.09 4.43 -12.86
CA ASN A 499 9.53 4.55 -12.71
C ASN A 499 10.09 3.32 -11.98
N PHE A 500 10.95 2.54 -12.67
CA PHE A 500 11.61 1.36 -12.10
C PHE A 500 13.05 1.63 -11.63
N ASP A 501 13.48 2.89 -11.65
CA ASP A 501 14.73 3.36 -11.04
C ASP A 501 14.54 4.65 -10.22
N PRO A 502 13.61 4.67 -9.24
CA PRO A 502 13.40 5.85 -8.41
C PRO A 502 14.61 6.18 -7.54
N GLN A 503 15.44 5.20 -7.24
CA GLN A 503 16.67 5.36 -6.45
C GLN A 503 17.64 6.36 -7.07
N ASN A 504 17.81 6.33 -8.39
CA ASN A 504 18.75 7.18 -9.10
C ASN A 504 18.07 8.38 -9.82
N THR A 505 16.76 8.44 -9.80
CA THR A 505 16.01 9.54 -10.43
C THR A 505 16.24 10.86 -9.70
N LYS A 506 16.55 11.91 -10.44
CA LYS A 506 16.64 13.28 -9.91
C LYS A 506 15.27 13.94 -10.01
N TYR A 507 14.75 14.36 -8.87
CA TYR A 507 13.51 15.10 -8.75
C TYR A 507 13.78 16.54 -8.33
#